data_6594c994cb21faed501c9e10d4321b6b
#
_entry.id   6594c994cb21faed501c9e10d4321b6b
#
_cell.length_a   1.000
_cell.length_b   1.000
_cell.length_c   1.000
_cell.angle_alpha   90.00
_cell.angle_beta   90.00
_cell.angle_gamma   90.00
#
_symmetry.space_group_name_H-M   'P 1'
#
loop_
_entity.id
_entity.type
_entity.pdbx_description
1 polymer ?
#
loop_
_entity_poly.entity_id
_entity_poly.type
_entity_poly.pdbx_seq_one_letter_code
_entity_poly.pdbx_strand_id
1 'polypeptide(L)'
;MDETITNKIKNLNIKWEYEPFPHTVIDNFLPSNNFKKISDNLKLINNFKDLKKNFSTHVEFNKKVYGDKDLSGELKIPVNILGSKLIKNIFEKFLNVKNMISLADWENYGGYYPFHSMNTGGVLGAHVDHSHSEDDLLHVANAIYYVSDKWDESWGGETFFSNDIGTKIVKKIIPKPNRLVLFIHSSQAFHGVNKISSPSDIKRNTYYMDYYIKDSEFIKMIDNQKKNIGKSLNYTHHTTTFIPLFPIGLKSFEIKFLGMKNTYKYILKYMQYLIARFIFGYQFSGFLKKLFTKKN
;
A
#
# COMPACT_ATOMS: atom_id res chain seq x y z
N MET A 1 -2.15 -21.25 -12.87
CA MET A 1 -1.54 -21.14 -11.52
C MET A 1 -1.26 -22.55 -11.04
N ASP A 2 -0.10 -22.79 -10.40
CA ASP A 2 0.31 -24.07 -9.83
C ASP A 2 -0.77 -24.60 -8.85
N GLU A 3 -1.05 -25.91 -8.89
CA GLU A 3 -2.07 -26.54 -8.06
C GLU A 3 -1.73 -26.46 -6.57
N THR A 4 -0.46 -26.56 -6.21
CA THR A 4 0.01 -26.44 -4.82
C THR A 4 -0.24 -25.05 -4.25
N ILE A 5 -0.02 -23.99 -5.06
CA ILE A 5 -0.35 -22.60 -4.70
C ILE A 5 -1.87 -22.45 -4.55
N THR A 6 -2.64 -22.96 -5.52
CA THR A 6 -4.10 -22.90 -5.51
C THR A 6 -4.68 -23.52 -4.25
N ASN A 7 -4.25 -24.73 -3.91
CA ASN A 7 -4.71 -25.46 -2.72
C ASN A 7 -4.29 -24.73 -1.43
N LYS A 8 -3.07 -24.18 -1.38
CA LYS A 8 -2.61 -23.40 -0.23
C LYS A 8 -3.52 -22.20 0.02
N ILE A 9 -3.82 -21.41 -1.03
CA ILE A 9 -4.66 -20.20 -0.91
C ILE A 9 -6.10 -20.54 -0.53
N LYS A 10 -6.70 -21.58 -1.11
CA LYS A 10 -8.06 -22.01 -0.78
C LYS A 10 -8.22 -22.43 0.69
N ASN A 11 -7.16 -22.94 1.30
CA ASN A 11 -7.16 -23.44 2.68
C ASN A 11 -6.63 -22.41 3.70
N LEU A 12 -6.44 -21.13 3.30
CA LEU A 12 -6.03 -20.08 4.23
C LEU A 12 -7.13 -19.83 5.28
N ASN A 13 -6.73 -19.88 6.54
CA ASN A 13 -7.58 -19.42 7.64
C ASN A 13 -7.39 -17.92 7.84
N ILE A 14 -8.28 -17.12 7.25
CA ILE A 14 -8.20 -15.65 7.29
C ILE A 14 -8.84 -15.14 8.57
N LYS A 15 -8.03 -14.49 9.40
CA LYS A 15 -8.49 -13.79 10.60
C LYS A 15 -8.31 -12.30 10.41
N TRP A 16 -9.40 -11.55 10.41
CA TRP A 16 -9.38 -10.11 10.28
C TRP A 16 -9.19 -9.43 11.64
N GLU A 17 -8.26 -8.50 11.69
CA GLU A 17 -8.10 -7.52 12.77
C GLU A 17 -8.73 -6.21 12.31
N TYR A 18 -9.32 -5.43 13.22
CA TYR A 18 -10.11 -4.25 12.86
C TYR A 18 -9.44 -2.92 13.24
N GLU A 19 -8.39 -2.96 14.05
CA GLU A 19 -7.68 -1.76 14.47
C GLU A 19 -6.30 -1.63 13.77
N PRO A 20 -5.99 -0.45 13.19
CA PRO A 20 -6.81 0.78 13.09
C PRO A 20 -7.88 0.71 12.01
N PHE A 21 -7.81 -0.19 11.08
CA PHE A 21 -8.76 -0.52 10.01
C PHE A 21 -8.67 -2.00 9.67
N PRO A 22 -9.68 -2.59 9.00
CA PRO A 22 -9.69 -4.03 8.75
C PRO A 22 -8.47 -4.48 7.95
N HIS A 23 -7.73 -5.44 8.50
CA HIS A 23 -6.54 -6.03 7.85
C HIS A 23 -6.31 -7.46 8.35
N THR A 24 -5.49 -8.20 7.60
CA THR A 24 -5.01 -9.53 7.99
C THR A 24 -3.56 -9.71 7.58
N VAL A 25 -2.81 -10.47 8.37
CA VAL A 25 -1.41 -10.80 8.13
C VAL A 25 -1.29 -12.31 8.02
N ILE A 26 -0.74 -12.79 6.92
CA ILE A 26 -0.63 -14.20 6.59
C ILE A 26 0.84 -14.54 6.40
N ASP A 27 1.41 -15.29 7.34
CA ASP A 27 2.77 -15.80 7.25
C ASP A 27 2.83 -17.09 6.41
N ASN A 28 3.98 -17.35 5.80
CA ASN A 28 4.19 -18.51 4.94
C ASN A 28 3.10 -18.63 3.86
N PHE A 29 2.81 -17.50 3.20
CA PHE A 29 1.69 -17.38 2.26
C PHE A 29 1.78 -18.38 1.11
N LEU A 30 2.93 -18.51 0.46
CA LEU A 30 3.16 -19.49 -0.58
C LEU A 30 3.85 -20.75 -0.03
N PRO A 31 3.74 -21.90 -0.71
CA PRO A 31 4.59 -23.06 -0.44
C PRO A 31 6.07 -22.65 -0.52
N SER A 32 6.91 -23.18 0.38
CA SER A 32 8.31 -22.77 0.53
C SER A 32 9.11 -22.88 -0.78
N ASN A 33 8.89 -23.92 -1.58
CA ASN A 33 9.58 -24.11 -2.86
C ASN A 33 9.19 -23.02 -3.89
N ASN A 34 7.91 -22.60 -3.92
CA ASN A 34 7.44 -21.55 -4.82
C ASN A 34 7.97 -20.18 -4.37
N PHE A 35 7.96 -19.91 -3.07
CA PHE A 35 8.57 -18.70 -2.53
C PHE A 35 10.07 -18.63 -2.84
N LYS A 36 10.81 -19.73 -2.62
CA LYS A 36 12.24 -19.78 -2.90
C LYS A 36 12.55 -19.46 -4.36
N LYS A 37 11.82 -20.00 -5.32
CA LYS A 37 11.98 -19.68 -6.75
C LYS A 37 11.83 -18.18 -7.01
N ILE A 38 10.85 -17.51 -6.39
CA ILE A 38 10.64 -16.08 -6.52
C ILE A 38 11.82 -15.32 -5.92
N SER A 39 12.19 -15.60 -4.67
CA SER A 39 13.26 -14.88 -3.96
C SER A 39 14.63 -15.06 -4.61
N ASP A 40 14.96 -16.25 -5.11
CA ASP A 40 16.22 -16.51 -5.83
C ASP A 40 16.30 -15.68 -7.14
N ASN A 41 15.18 -15.48 -7.82
CA ASN A 41 15.10 -14.69 -9.04
C ASN A 41 15.10 -13.17 -8.82
N LEU A 42 14.92 -12.68 -7.60
CA LEU A 42 15.00 -11.23 -7.31
C LEU A 42 16.36 -10.62 -7.68
N LYS A 43 17.41 -11.41 -7.66
CA LYS A 43 18.76 -10.96 -8.07
C LYS A 43 18.78 -10.52 -9.54
N LEU A 44 17.93 -11.07 -10.39
CA LEU A 44 17.81 -10.71 -11.79
C LEU A 44 17.26 -9.30 -11.99
N ILE A 45 16.42 -8.81 -11.07
CA ILE A 45 15.83 -7.46 -11.14
C ILE A 45 16.91 -6.36 -11.12
N ASN A 46 18.07 -6.61 -10.51
CA ASN A 46 19.16 -5.65 -10.48
C ASN A 46 19.78 -5.40 -11.88
N ASN A 47 19.53 -6.30 -12.82
CA ASN A 47 20.05 -6.22 -14.19
C ASN A 47 19.09 -5.52 -15.16
N PHE A 48 17.85 -5.24 -14.77
CA PHE A 48 16.90 -4.49 -15.59
C PHE A 48 17.27 -3.00 -15.61
N LYS A 49 17.87 -2.55 -16.71
CA LYS A 49 18.46 -1.21 -16.82
C LYS A 49 17.46 -0.08 -17.06
N ASP A 50 16.29 -0.33 -17.65
CA ASP A 50 15.60 0.71 -18.40
C ASP A 50 14.17 1.10 -17.97
N LEU A 51 13.52 0.43 -17.01
CA LEU A 51 12.09 0.68 -16.75
C LEU A 51 11.75 0.89 -15.26
N LYS A 52 12.68 1.46 -14.49
CA LYS A 52 12.47 1.74 -13.07
C LYS A 52 12.24 3.23 -12.83
N LYS A 53 11.18 3.56 -12.11
CA LYS A 53 11.05 4.86 -11.47
C LYS A 53 11.78 4.85 -10.12
N ASN A 54 12.59 5.89 -9.90
CA ASN A 54 13.25 6.11 -8.61
C ASN A 54 12.51 7.23 -7.89
N PHE A 55 12.09 6.96 -6.66
CA PHE A 55 11.48 7.95 -5.81
C PHE A 55 12.46 8.42 -4.74
N SER A 56 12.75 9.70 -4.73
CA SER A 56 13.52 10.40 -3.71
C SER A 56 12.87 11.76 -3.50
N THR A 57 11.72 11.73 -2.87
CA THR A 57 10.96 12.91 -2.48
C THR A 57 11.01 13.10 -0.97
N HIS A 58 10.46 14.20 -0.47
CA HIS A 58 10.37 14.46 0.98
C HIS A 58 9.41 13.53 1.73
N VAL A 59 8.58 12.76 1.04
CA VAL A 59 7.64 11.80 1.64
C VAL A 59 7.93 10.36 1.26
N GLU A 60 8.79 10.15 0.26
CA GLU A 60 9.12 8.84 -0.29
C GLU A 60 10.57 8.85 -0.75
N PHE A 61 11.40 8.02 -0.13
CA PHE A 61 12.84 8.06 -0.33
C PHE A 61 13.45 6.67 -0.50
N ASN A 62 14.49 6.56 -1.34
CA ASN A 62 15.22 5.32 -1.66
C ASN A 62 14.29 4.17 -2.09
N LYS A 63 13.22 4.48 -2.81
CA LYS A 63 12.29 3.50 -3.38
C LYS A 63 12.47 3.42 -4.89
N LYS A 64 12.53 2.21 -5.40
CA LYS A 64 12.48 1.88 -6.82
C LYS A 64 11.22 1.08 -7.09
N VAL A 65 10.57 1.34 -8.20
CA VAL A 65 9.41 0.57 -8.66
C VAL A 65 9.64 0.05 -10.07
N TYR A 66 9.06 -1.10 -10.35
CA TYR A 66 9.22 -1.81 -11.61
C TYR A 66 7.84 -2.12 -12.17
N GLY A 67 7.67 -1.83 -13.45
CA GLY A 67 6.43 -2.06 -14.17
C GLY A 67 6.13 -3.55 -14.35
N ASP A 68 4.88 -3.87 -14.55
CA ASP A 68 4.45 -5.24 -14.82
C ASP A 68 5.12 -5.84 -16.06
N LYS A 69 5.39 -5.02 -17.09
CA LYS A 69 6.08 -5.41 -18.32
C LYS A 69 7.57 -5.77 -18.10
N ASP A 70 8.15 -5.31 -16.99
CA ASP A 70 9.53 -5.57 -16.62
C ASP A 70 9.72 -6.92 -15.92
N LEU A 71 8.59 -7.52 -15.50
CA LEU A 71 8.57 -8.75 -14.75
C LEU A 71 8.29 -9.93 -15.70
N SER A 72 9.11 -10.95 -15.64
CA SER A 72 8.99 -12.17 -16.44
C SER A 72 9.26 -13.42 -15.61
N GLY A 73 8.87 -14.59 -16.11
CA GLY A 73 9.10 -15.86 -15.45
C GLY A 73 8.57 -15.89 -14.01
N GLU A 74 9.42 -16.31 -13.09
CA GLU A 74 9.08 -16.47 -11.67
C GLU A 74 8.71 -15.12 -11.00
N LEU A 75 9.23 -14.01 -11.49
CA LEU A 75 8.94 -12.68 -10.98
C LEU A 75 7.52 -12.20 -11.34
N LYS A 76 6.86 -12.80 -12.32
CA LYS A 76 5.46 -12.53 -12.68
C LYS A 76 4.47 -13.30 -11.82
N ILE A 77 4.90 -14.38 -11.18
CA ILE A 77 4.03 -15.25 -10.36
C ILE A 77 3.29 -14.46 -9.29
N PRO A 78 3.92 -13.59 -8.46
CA PRO A 78 3.21 -12.83 -7.44
C PRO A 78 2.12 -11.92 -8.02
N VAL A 79 2.35 -11.28 -9.16
CA VAL A 79 1.36 -10.45 -9.85
C VAL A 79 0.12 -11.29 -10.22
N ASN A 80 0.36 -12.44 -10.85
CA ASN A 80 -0.72 -13.35 -11.27
C ASN A 80 -1.51 -13.89 -10.07
N ILE A 81 -0.83 -14.18 -8.95
CA ILE A 81 -1.49 -14.66 -7.73
C ILE A 81 -2.35 -13.54 -7.12
N LEU A 82 -1.76 -12.36 -6.90
CA LEU A 82 -2.47 -11.23 -6.29
C LEU A 82 -3.65 -10.78 -7.15
N GLY A 83 -3.53 -10.76 -8.49
CA GLY A 83 -4.62 -10.47 -9.42
C GLY A 83 -5.66 -11.59 -9.55
N SER A 84 -5.41 -12.78 -9.00
CA SER A 84 -6.28 -13.95 -9.20
C SER A 84 -7.64 -13.81 -8.52
N LYS A 85 -8.61 -14.56 -9.05
CA LYS A 85 -9.94 -14.69 -8.44
C LYS A 85 -9.87 -15.24 -6.99
N LEU A 86 -8.83 -16.02 -6.65
CA LEU A 86 -8.67 -16.54 -5.30
C LEU A 86 -8.45 -15.44 -4.26
N ILE A 87 -7.58 -14.47 -4.55
CA ILE A 87 -7.36 -13.33 -3.65
C ILE A 87 -8.54 -12.38 -3.67
N LYS A 88 -9.10 -12.07 -4.85
CA LYS A 88 -10.32 -11.25 -4.96
C LYS A 88 -11.46 -11.84 -4.13
N ASN A 89 -11.67 -13.14 -4.14
CA ASN A 89 -12.71 -13.80 -3.35
C ASN A 89 -12.56 -13.61 -1.84
N ILE A 90 -11.34 -13.46 -1.31
CA ILE A 90 -11.12 -13.16 0.12
C ILE A 90 -11.76 -11.80 0.47
N PHE A 91 -11.48 -10.79 -0.36
CA PHE A 91 -12.04 -9.45 -0.17
C PHE A 91 -13.54 -9.40 -0.50
N GLU A 92 -13.97 -10.06 -1.59
CA GLU A 92 -15.38 -10.12 -1.99
C GLU A 92 -16.24 -10.71 -0.89
N LYS A 93 -15.76 -11.78 -0.23
CA LYS A 93 -16.45 -12.40 0.91
C LYS A 93 -16.50 -11.46 2.11
N PHE A 94 -15.39 -10.78 2.44
CA PHE A 94 -15.32 -9.86 3.57
C PHE A 94 -16.19 -8.62 3.37
N LEU A 95 -16.14 -8.03 2.17
CA LEU A 95 -16.88 -6.80 1.84
C LEU A 95 -18.33 -7.05 1.40
N ASN A 96 -18.70 -8.32 1.13
CA ASN A 96 -19.99 -8.72 0.54
C ASN A 96 -20.25 -8.06 -0.81
N VAL A 97 -19.24 -8.05 -1.67
CA VAL A 97 -19.28 -7.51 -3.03
C VAL A 97 -18.98 -8.61 -4.05
N LYS A 98 -19.18 -8.32 -5.33
CA LYS A 98 -18.89 -9.25 -6.44
C LYS A 98 -18.13 -8.53 -7.54
N ASN A 99 -17.48 -9.33 -8.39
CA ASN A 99 -16.79 -8.85 -9.60
C ASN A 99 -15.74 -7.76 -9.30
N MET A 100 -14.99 -7.96 -8.21
CA MET A 100 -13.87 -7.10 -7.87
C MET A 100 -12.83 -7.10 -8.99
N ILE A 101 -12.28 -5.94 -9.28
CA ILE A 101 -11.29 -5.69 -10.31
C ILE A 101 -9.96 -5.39 -9.61
N SER A 102 -8.87 -5.97 -10.11
CA SER A 102 -7.51 -5.68 -9.65
C SER A 102 -6.73 -4.91 -10.71
N LEU A 103 -5.66 -4.23 -10.32
CA LEU A 103 -4.76 -3.56 -11.29
C LEU A 103 -4.23 -4.52 -12.37
N ALA A 104 -4.10 -5.82 -12.07
CA ALA A 104 -3.67 -6.82 -13.04
C ALA A 104 -4.72 -7.16 -14.11
N ASP A 105 -5.98 -6.77 -13.92
CA ASP A 105 -7.04 -7.00 -14.91
C ASP A 105 -7.05 -5.96 -16.04
N TRP A 106 -6.34 -4.84 -15.87
CA TRP A 106 -6.23 -3.82 -16.91
C TRP A 106 -5.07 -4.10 -17.86
N GLU A 107 -5.39 -4.50 -19.07
CA GLU A 107 -4.43 -4.54 -20.17
C GLU A 107 -3.95 -3.12 -20.47
N ASN A 108 -2.67 -2.85 -20.34
CA ASN A 108 -2.06 -1.54 -20.63
C ASN A 108 -2.28 -0.41 -19.59
N TYR A 109 -2.57 -0.71 -18.34
CA TYR A 109 -2.52 0.32 -17.30
C TYR A 109 -1.09 0.84 -17.14
N GLY A 110 -0.83 2.00 -17.76
CA GLY A 110 0.52 2.60 -17.86
C GLY A 110 1.12 3.05 -16.53
N GLY A 111 0.37 3.01 -15.45
CA GLY A 111 0.75 3.41 -14.11
C GLY A 111 0.98 2.27 -13.11
N TYR A 112 0.79 1.01 -13.51
CA TYR A 112 0.94 -0.12 -12.60
C TYR A 112 2.39 -0.57 -12.48
N TYR A 113 2.94 -0.41 -11.30
CA TYR A 113 4.29 -0.82 -10.92
C TYR A 113 4.21 -1.80 -9.75
N PRO A 114 3.93 -3.07 -10.01
CA PRO A 114 3.61 -4.05 -8.96
C PRO A 114 4.75 -4.36 -8.01
N PHE A 115 6.00 -4.22 -8.44
CA PHE A 115 7.16 -4.55 -7.64
C PHE A 115 7.87 -3.30 -7.11
N HIS A 116 8.03 -3.24 -5.79
CA HIS A 116 8.72 -2.17 -5.08
C HIS A 116 9.95 -2.71 -4.38
N SER A 117 11.07 -2.02 -4.53
CA SER A 117 12.33 -2.32 -3.85
C SER A 117 12.84 -1.08 -3.13
N MET A 118 13.08 -1.20 -1.85
CA MET A 118 13.59 -0.11 -1.01
C MET A 118 14.93 -0.49 -0.39
N ASN A 119 15.89 0.42 -0.47
CA ASN A 119 17.22 0.28 0.11
C ASN A 119 17.27 0.83 1.53
N THR A 120 18.39 0.60 2.22
CA THR A 120 18.69 1.25 3.50
C THR A 120 18.54 2.78 3.40
N GLY A 121 18.03 3.40 4.45
CA GLY A 121 17.60 4.80 4.45
C GLY A 121 16.22 5.02 3.80
N GLY A 122 15.64 4.00 3.15
CA GLY A 122 14.32 4.08 2.53
C GLY A 122 13.22 4.37 3.55
N VAL A 123 12.24 5.15 3.14
CA VAL A 123 11.07 5.52 3.96
C VAL A 123 9.91 5.86 3.03
N LEU A 124 8.70 5.59 3.50
CA LEU A 124 7.47 6.04 2.86
C LEU A 124 6.58 6.68 3.94
N GLY A 125 6.35 7.98 3.82
CA GLY A 125 5.56 8.75 4.75
C GLY A 125 4.14 8.23 4.88
N ALA A 126 3.47 8.56 5.98
CA ALA A 126 2.07 8.21 6.16
C ALA A 126 1.23 8.81 5.04
N HIS A 127 0.46 7.98 4.37
CA HIS A 127 -0.41 8.39 3.27
C HIS A 127 -1.66 7.52 3.22
N VAL A 128 -2.64 8.01 2.54
CA VAL A 128 -3.77 7.24 2.04
C VAL A 128 -3.68 7.25 0.51
N ASP A 129 -3.91 6.13 -0.12
CA ASP A 129 -3.90 6.02 -1.58
C ASP A 129 -5.09 6.76 -2.20
N HIS A 130 -5.11 6.90 -3.52
CA HIS A 130 -6.25 7.46 -4.24
C HIS A 130 -7.52 6.64 -4.00
N SER A 131 -8.67 7.33 -3.96
CA SER A 131 -9.96 6.68 -3.68
C SER A 131 -10.62 6.04 -4.90
N HIS A 132 -10.24 6.46 -6.12
CA HIS A 132 -10.82 5.98 -7.37
C HIS A 132 -9.74 5.78 -8.44
N SER A 133 -9.96 4.80 -9.31
CA SER A 133 -9.14 4.62 -10.51
C SER A 133 -9.39 5.73 -11.53
N GLU A 134 -8.64 5.73 -12.64
CA GLU A 134 -8.88 6.62 -13.78
C GLU A 134 -10.25 6.39 -14.43
N ASP A 135 -10.77 5.14 -14.37
CA ASP A 135 -12.11 4.77 -14.84
C ASP A 135 -13.21 4.97 -13.78
N ASP A 136 -12.93 5.76 -12.74
CA ASP A 136 -13.84 6.11 -11.64
C ASP A 136 -14.34 4.90 -10.81
N LEU A 137 -13.60 3.79 -10.81
CA LEU A 137 -13.88 2.64 -9.94
C LEU A 137 -13.40 2.92 -8.52
N LEU A 138 -14.21 2.58 -7.52
CA LEU A 138 -13.87 2.81 -6.11
C LEU A 138 -12.77 1.86 -5.65
N HIS A 139 -11.68 2.39 -5.11
CA HIS A 139 -10.58 1.64 -4.48
C HIS A 139 -11.00 1.18 -3.08
N VAL A 140 -11.02 -0.11 -2.84
CA VAL A 140 -11.58 -0.71 -1.61
C VAL A 140 -10.63 -1.61 -0.84
N ALA A 141 -9.54 -2.08 -1.45
CA ALA A 141 -8.62 -2.97 -0.78
C ALA A 141 -7.22 -2.95 -1.40
N ASN A 142 -6.23 -3.35 -0.59
CA ASN A 142 -4.84 -3.47 -1.00
C ASN A 142 -4.24 -4.81 -0.53
N ALA A 143 -3.28 -5.33 -1.29
CA ALA A 143 -2.42 -6.42 -0.88
C ALA A 143 -0.95 -6.00 -0.94
N ILE A 144 -0.16 -6.39 0.06
CA ILE A 144 1.29 -6.24 0.08
C ILE A 144 1.91 -7.61 0.37
N TYR A 145 2.71 -8.13 -0.57
CA TYR A 145 3.40 -9.39 -0.43
C TYR A 145 4.91 -9.19 -0.31
N TYR A 146 5.51 -9.62 0.80
CA TYR A 146 6.93 -9.47 1.08
C TYR A 146 7.72 -10.64 0.53
N VAL A 147 8.72 -10.33 -0.30
CA VAL A 147 9.49 -11.32 -1.05
C VAL A 147 11.00 -11.23 -0.83
N SER A 148 11.47 -10.39 0.08
CA SER A 148 12.87 -10.43 0.52
C SER A 148 13.22 -11.84 1.03
N ASP A 149 14.41 -12.34 0.76
CA ASP A 149 14.83 -13.69 1.17
C ASP A 149 15.07 -13.80 2.68
N LYS A 150 15.46 -12.70 3.32
CA LYS A 150 15.64 -12.56 4.77
C LYS A 150 15.29 -11.16 5.24
N TRP A 151 14.92 -11.04 6.51
CA TRP A 151 14.69 -9.77 7.18
C TRP A 151 14.88 -9.90 8.67
N ASP A 152 15.67 -9.01 9.26
CA ASP A 152 15.83 -8.86 10.70
C ASP A 152 14.94 -7.74 11.22
N GLU A 153 14.29 -7.96 12.34
CA GLU A 153 13.36 -6.97 12.92
C GLU A 153 14.05 -5.67 13.32
N SER A 154 15.34 -5.71 13.67
CA SER A 154 16.13 -4.54 14.02
C SER A 154 16.41 -3.60 12.83
N TRP A 155 16.19 -4.07 11.60
CA TRP A 155 16.43 -3.26 10.39
C TRP A 155 15.31 -2.27 10.09
N GLY A 156 14.23 -2.26 10.88
CA GLY A 156 13.06 -1.41 10.62
C GLY A 156 12.33 -1.82 9.33
N GLY A 157 11.86 -0.85 8.55
CA GLY A 157 11.16 -1.11 7.28
C GLY A 157 9.78 -1.72 7.44
N GLU A 158 9.21 -1.70 8.64
CA GLU A 158 7.85 -2.17 8.88
C GLU A 158 6.86 -1.36 8.04
N THR A 159 5.89 -2.03 7.45
CA THR A 159 4.66 -1.33 7.07
C THR A 159 3.96 -0.93 8.36
N PHE A 160 3.69 0.35 8.52
CA PHE A 160 2.89 0.82 9.64
C PHE A 160 1.49 1.21 9.18
N PHE A 161 0.52 1.01 10.07
CA PHE A 161 -0.83 1.54 9.98
C PHE A 161 -1.01 2.60 11.04
N SER A 162 -1.61 3.73 10.66
CA SER A 162 -1.84 4.85 11.56
C SER A 162 -3.32 5.01 11.93
N ASN A 163 -3.57 5.88 12.90
CA ASN A 163 -4.93 6.31 13.22
C ASN A 163 -5.59 6.98 12.00
N ASP A 164 -6.88 7.22 12.10
CA ASP A 164 -7.77 7.74 11.05
C ASP A 164 -7.40 9.13 10.48
N ILE A 165 -6.54 9.87 11.18
CA ILE A 165 -6.00 11.16 10.72
C ILE A 165 -4.51 11.08 10.31
N GLY A 166 -3.90 9.90 10.38
CA GLY A 166 -2.53 9.67 9.90
C GLY A 166 -1.42 10.29 10.76
N THR A 167 -1.66 10.55 12.05
CA THR A 167 -0.70 11.27 12.92
C THR A 167 -0.07 10.40 14.01
N LYS A 168 -0.53 9.15 14.17
CA LYS A 168 -0.02 8.22 15.18
C LYS A 168 0.04 6.82 14.61
N ILE A 169 1.18 6.17 14.70
CA ILE A 169 1.32 4.75 14.37
C ILE A 169 0.57 3.92 15.41
N VAL A 170 -0.35 3.08 14.93
CA VAL A 170 -1.16 2.17 15.77
C VAL A 170 -0.63 0.75 15.66
N LYS A 171 -0.25 0.33 14.46
CA LYS A 171 0.27 -1.02 14.18
C LYS A 171 1.51 -0.97 13.32
N LYS A 172 2.45 -1.87 13.59
CA LYS A 172 3.64 -2.11 12.77
C LYS A 172 3.64 -3.56 12.31
N ILE A 173 3.93 -3.78 11.04
CA ILE A 173 3.98 -5.09 10.40
C ILE A 173 5.38 -5.26 9.83
N ILE A 174 6.14 -6.19 10.42
CA ILE A 174 7.51 -6.51 10.00
C ILE A 174 7.47 -7.17 8.62
N PRO A 175 8.34 -6.79 7.69
CA PRO A 175 8.39 -7.36 6.34
C PRO A 175 9.05 -8.75 6.32
N LYS A 176 8.47 -9.72 7.04
CA LYS A 176 8.97 -11.09 7.05
C LYS A 176 8.90 -11.71 5.66
N PRO A 177 9.90 -12.52 5.28
CA PRO A 177 9.85 -13.29 4.04
C PRO A 177 8.57 -14.10 3.91
N ASN A 178 8.00 -14.16 2.71
CA ASN A 178 6.78 -14.92 2.41
C ASN A 178 5.55 -14.53 3.25
N ARG A 179 5.44 -13.25 3.65
CA ARG A 179 4.29 -12.68 4.37
C ARG A 179 3.41 -11.92 3.40
N LEU A 180 2.11 -12.17 3.45
CA LEU A 180 1.08 -11.40 2.76
C LEU A 180 0.30 -10.56 3.77
N VAL A 181 0.09 -9.30 3.46
CA VAL A 181 -0.78 -8.39 4.19
C VAL A 181 -1.92 -7.98 3.27
N LEU A 182 -3.15 -8.18 3.72
CA LEU A 182 -4.36 -7.71 3.05
C LEU A 182 -5.01 -6.65 3.95
N PHE A 183 -5.44 -5.54 3.40
CA PHE A 183 -6.15 -4.53 4.17
C PHE A 183 -7.23 -3.82 3.35
N ILE A 184 -8.25 -3.35 4.05
CA ILE A 184 -9.35 -2.61 3.44
C ILE A 184 -8.94 -1.15 3.31
N HIS A 185 -9.00 -0.66 2.09
CA HIS A 185 -8.79 0.74 1.77
C HIS A 185 -10.03 1.56 2.14
N SER A 186 -9.78 2.76 2.62
CA SER A 186 -10.76 3.82 2.85
C SER A 186 -10.02 5.14 2.93
N SER A 187 -10.75 6.24 2.93
CA SER A 187 -10.15 7.57 3.07
C SER A 187 -9.42 7.80 4.40
N GLN A 188 -9.44 6.83 5.31
CA GLN A 188 -8.82 6.87 6.64
C GLN A 188 -7.76 5.76 6.82
N ALA A 189 -7.51 4.93 5.81
CA ALA A 189 -6.54 3.83 5.88
C ALA A 189 -5.10 4.33 5.68
N PHE A 190 -4.64 5.23 6.57
CA PHE A 190 -3.30 5.79 6.52
C PHE A 190 -2.24 4.75 6.84
N HIS A 191 -1.29 4.60 5.94
CA HIS A 191 -0.19 3.66 6.05
C HIS A 191 1.10 4.21 5.48
N GLY A 192 2.19 3.50 5.68
CA GLY A 192 3.51 3.88 5.17
C GLY A 192 4.56 2.85 5.53
N VAL A 193 5.84 3.21 5.36
CA VAL A 193 6.99 2.36 5.66
C VAL A 193 7.96 3.11 6.55
N ASN A 194 8.28 2.52 7.72
CA ASN A 194 9.29 3.04 8.62
C ASN A 194 10.67 3.00 7.96
N LYS A 195 11.57 3.85 8.46
CA LYS A 195 12.94 3.93 7.96
C LYS A 195 13.62 2.57 8.00
N ILE A 196 14.27 2.23 6.89
CA ILE A 196 15.05 1.02 6.72
C ILE A 196 16.49 1.28 7.16
N SER A 197 17.04 0.35 7.94
CA SER A 197 18.43 0.36 8.43
C SER A 197 19.13 -0.96 8.16
N SER A 198 18.71 -1.68 7.12
CA SER A 198 19.33 -2.95 6.71
C SER A 198 20.74 -2.75 6.16
N PRO A 199 21.58 -3.79 6.12
CA PRO A 199 22.80 -3.81 5.33
C PRO A 199 22.54 -3.38 3.87
N SER A 200 23.53 -2.78 3.22
CA SER A 200 23.35 -2.18 1.87
C SER A 200 22.99 -3.17 0.76
N ASP A 201 23.34 -4.43 0.94
CA ASP A 201 23.02 -5.55 0.04
C ASP A 201 21.61 -6.11 0.26
N ILE A 202 20.96 -5.79 1.38
CA ILE A 202 19.62 -6.25 1.75
C ILE A 202 18.60 -5.19 1.40
N LYS A 203 17.63 -5.57 0.59
CA LYS A 203 16.54 -4.68 0.14
C LYS A 203 15.20 -5.17 0.67
N ARG A 204 14.33 -4.22 1.01
CA ARG A 204 12.92 -4.52 1.29
C ARG A 204 12.17 -4.61 -0.03
N ASN A 205 11.90 -5.84 -0.45
CA ASN A 205 11.23 -6.17 -1.70
C ASN A 205 9.78 -6.58 -1.46
N THR A 206 8.85 -5.94 -2.18
CA THR A 206 7.42 -6.20 -2.05
C THR A 206 6.73 -6.18 -3.41
N TYR A 207 5.69 -6.98 -3.52
CA TYR A 207 4.65 -6.79 -4.54
C TYR A 207 3.45 -6.13 -3.89
N TYR A 208 2.74 -5.28 -4.66
CA TYR A 208 1.48 -4.72 -4.20
C TYR A 208 0.39 -4.89 -5.27
N MET A 209 -0.86 -4.83 -4.85
CA MET A 209 -2.03 -4.89 -5.71
C MET A 209 -3.15 -4.08 -5.09
N ASP A 210 -3.78 -3.23 -5.90
CA ASP A 210 -4.98 -2.49 -5.54
C ASP A 210 -6.20 -3.17 -6.13
N TYR A 211 -7.32 -3.09 -5.41
CA TYR A 211 -8.57 -3.71 -5.81
C TYR A 211 -9.71 -2.71 -5.75
N TYR A 212 -10.56 -2.79 -6.77
CA TYR A 212 -11.61 -1.83 -7.04
C TYR A 212 -12.97 -2.52 -7.22
N ILE A 213 -14.03 -1.76 -6.97
CA ILE A 213 -15.41 -2.16 -7.24
C ILE A 213 -16.13 -1.10 -8.07
N LYS A 214 -17.22 -1.51 -8.75
CA LYS A 214 -18.14 -0.60 -9.42
C LYS A 214 -19.08 0.03 -8.39
N ASP A 215 -19.61 1.21 -8.69
CA ASP A 215 -20.56 1.93 -7.83
C ASP A 215 -21.80 1.09 -7.47
N SER A 216 -22.24 0.19 -8.36
CA SER A 216 -23.37 -0.70 -8.10
C SER A 216 -23.18 -1.64 -6.89
N GLU A 217 -21.92 -1.88 -6.47
CA GLU A 217 -21.60 -2.70 -5.29
C GLU A 217 -21.41 -1.86 -4.02
N PHE A 218 -21.28 -0.53 -4.13
CA PHE A 218 -20.94 0.35 -3.00
C PHE A 218 -21.96 0.32 -1.87
N ILE A 219 -23.25 0.42 -2.18
CA ILE A 219 -24.32 0.44 -1.16
C ILE A 219 -24.33 -0.87 -0.37
N LYS A 220 -24.22 -2.02 -1.05
CA LYS A 220 -24.17 -3.33 -0.40
C LYS A 220 -22.96 -3.45 0.53
N MET A 221 -21.82 -2.94 0.10
CA MET A 221 -20.59 -2.93 0.90
C MET A 221 -20.77 -2.10 2.17
N ILE A 222 -21.32 -0.89 2.07
CA ILE A 222 -21.54 0.01 3.22
C ILE A 222 -22.50 -0.61 4.24
N ASP A 223 -23.59 -1.21 3.78
CA ASP A 223 -24.56 -1.86 4.66
C ASP A 223 -23.96 -3.07 5.38
N ASN A 224 -23.14 -3.85 4.68
CA ASN A 224 -22.40 -4.96 5.28
C ASN A 224 -21.38 -4.49 6.33
N GLN A 225 -20.66 -3.41 6.07
CA GLN A 225 -19.72 -2.83 7.02
C GLN A 225 -20.42 -2.35 8.30
N LYS A 226 -21.54 -1.63 8.18
CA LYS A 226 -22.34 -1.21 9.33
C LYS A 226 -22.76 -2.40 10.19
N LYS A 227 -23.21 -3.48 9.55
CA LYS A 227 -23.66 -4.69 10.24
C LYS A 227 -22.52 -5.47 10.91
N ASN A 228 -21.39 -5.64 10.26
CA ASN A 228 -20.32 -6.56 10.71
C ASN A 228 -19.18 -5.86 11.45
N ILE A 229 -18.95 -4.56 11.19
CA ILE A 229 -17.86 -3.76 11.79
C ILE A 229 -18.43 -2.74 12.79
N GLY A 230 -19.75 -2.56 12.83
CA GLY A 230 -20.43 -1.56 13.68
C GLY A 230 -20.32 -0.12 13.20
N LYS A 231 -19.55 0.13 12.15
CA LYS A 231 -19.41 1.44 11.49
C LYS A 231 -19.13 1.27 10.00
N SER A 232 -19.53 2.22 9.18
CA SER A 232 -19.05 2.30 7.79
C SER A 232 -17.71 3.01 7.74
N LEU A 233 -16.81 2.53 6.89
CA LEU A 233 -15.57 3.24 6.58
C LEU A 233 -15.89 4.46 5.69
N ASN A 234 -15.00 5.45 5.71
CA ASN A 234 -15.18 6.66 4.91
C ASN A 234 -14.54 6.48 3.52
N TYR A 235 -15.31 6.73 2.47
CA TYR A 235 -14.89 6.64 1.07
C TYR A 235 -15.01 7.96 0.31
N THR A 236 -14.69 9.07 0.96
CA THR A 236 -14.69 10.38 0.31
C THR A 236 -13.70 10.41 -0.86
N HIS A 237 -14.10 10.99 -1.98
CA HIS A 237 -13.24 11.11 -3.16
C HIS A 237 -11.98 11.95 -2.85
N HIS A 238 -10.80 11.38 -3.11
CA HIS A 238 -9.50 12.03 -2.92
C HIS A 238 -8.41 11.41 -3.81
N THR A 239 -7.38 12.17 -4.10
CA THR A 239 -6.12 11.67 -4.65
C THR A 239 -5.23 11.16 -3.54
N THR A 240 -4.17 10.42 -3.86
CA THR A 240 -3.15 10.01 -2.87
C THR A 240 -2.74 11.22 -2.02
N THR A 241 -2.88 11.07 -0.71
CA THR A 241 -2.68 12.17 0.24
C THR A 241 -1.66 11.78 1.29
N PHE A 242 -0.51 12.45 1.30
CA PHE A 242 0.53 12.28 2.30
C PHE A 242 0.33 13.19 3.49
N ILE A 243 0.67 12.68 4.67
CA ILE A 243 0.83 13.49 5.87
C ILE A 243 2.25 14.08 5.84
N PRO A 244 2.41 15.40 5.74
CA PRO A 244 3.73 16.01 5.76
C PRO A 244 4.47 15.63 7.05
N LEU A 245 5.76 15.32 6.94
CA LEU A 245 6.67 15.06 8.07
C LEU A 245 6.41 13.82 8.92
N PHE A 246 5.34 13.11 8.75
CA PHE A 246 5.05 11.95 9.59
C PHE A 246 5.28 10.61 8.84
N PRO A 247 5.98 9.64 9.44
CA PRO A 247 6.69 9.67 10.73
C PRO A 247 8.15 10.14 10.63
N ILE A 248 8.52 10.76 9.53
CA ILE A 248 9.89 11.04 9.11
C ILE A 248 10.60 12.03 10.08
N GLY A 249 9.85 13.01 10.58
CA GLY A 249 10.36 14.03 11.53
C GLY A 249 11.32 15.02 10.90
N LEU A 250 11.43 16.19 11.53
CA LEU A 250 12.23 17.33 11.04
C LEU A 250 13.75 17.09 11.05
N LYS A 251 14.24 16.25 11.98
CA LYS A 251 15.67 16.27 12.32
C LYS A 251 16.62 15.55 11.36
N SER A 252 16.14 14.63 10.53
CA SER A 252 17.06 13.78 9.75
C SER A 252 16.88 13.83 8.26
N PHE A 253 15.75 14.30 7.77
CA PHE A 253 15.40 14.18 6.37
C PHE A 253 15.22 15.52 5.66
N GLU A 254 14.33 16.39 6.16
CA GLU A 254 13.92 17.58 5.43
C GLU A 254 15.00 18.67 5.38
N ILE A 255 15.72 18.88 6.47
CA ILE A 255 16.81 19.87 6.51
C ILE A 255 17.90 19.50 5.51
N LYS A 256 18.18 18.20 5.37
CA LYS A 256 19.22 17.71 4.46
C LYS A 256 18.82 17.81 2.99
N PHE A 257 17.54 17.58 2.66
CA PHE A 257 17.07 17.47 1.26
C PHE A 257 16.28 18.66 0.76
N LEU A 258 15.54 19.36 1.64
CA LEU A 258 14.69 20.48 1.26
C LEU A 258 15.30 21.83 1.58
N GLY A 259 16.25 21.89 2.50
CA GLY A 259 16.75 23.13 3.08
C GLY A 259 15.71 23.82 3.98
N MET A 260 16.17 24.78 4.83
CA MET A 260 15.32 25.41 5.86
C MET A 260 14.06 26.11 5.28
N LYS A 261 14.18 26.79 4.14
CA LYS A 261 13.05 27.52 3.53
C LYS A 261 11.93 26.59 3.10
N ASN A 262 12.25 25.42 2.55
CA ASN A 262 11.24 24.46 2.11
C ASN A 262 10.67 23.68 3.29
N THR A 263 11.47 23.37 4.30
CA THR A 263 11.01 22.77 5.55
C THR A 263 9.93 23.61 6.23
N TYR A 264 10.11 24.94 6.29
CA TYR A 264 9.11 25.87 6.82
C TYR A 264 7.76 25.78 6.04
N LYS A 265 7.81 25.74 4.71
CA LYS A 265 6.59 25.56 3.90
C LYS A 265 5.86 24.25 4.21
N TYR A 266 6.61 23.18 4.51
CA TYR A 266 6.03 21.88 4.90
C TYR A 266 5.38 21.93 6.27
N ILE A 267 6.01 22.58 7.24
CA ILE A 267 5.42 22.80 8.57
C ILE A 267 4.09 23.55 8.44
N LEU A 268 4.05 24.62 7.65
CA LEU A 268 2.82 25.37 7.40
C LEU A 268 1.75 24.50 6.76
N LYS A 269 2.08 23.70 5.74
CA LYS A 269 1.13 22.77 5.12
C LYS A 269 0.63 21.71 6.11
N TYR A 270 1.50 21.21 6.98
CA TYR A 270 1.11 20.25 8.03
C TYR A 270 0.15 20.90 9.03
N MET A 271 0.45 22.12 9.48
CA MET A 271 -0.44 22.88 10.37
C MET A 271 -1.81 23.12 9.70
N GLN A 272 -1.82 23.55 8.44
CA GLN A 272 -3.06 23.73 7.67
C GLN A 272 -3.85 22.43 7.54
N TYR A 273 -3.17 21.31 7.29
CA TYR A 273 -3.79 20.00 7.22
C TYR A 273 -4.43 19.61 8.57
N LEU A 274 -3.72 19.78 9.70
CA LEU A 274 -4.26 19.50 11.02
C LEU A 274 -5.47 20.39 11.33
N ILE A 275 -5.39 21.69 11.07
CA ILE A 275 -6.48 22.64 11.25
C ILE A 275 -7.70 22.20 10.42
N ALA A 276 -7.51 21.90 9.13
CA ALA A 276 -8.60 21.46 8.26
C ALA A 276 -9.25 20.16 8.76
N ARG A 277 -8.47 19.23 9.26
CA ARG A 277 -8.96 17.96 9.80
C ARG A 277 -9.70 18.11 11.12
N PHE A 278 -9.16 18.88 12.06
CA PHE A 278 -9.73 19.04 13.40
C PHE A 278 -10.94 19.98 13.42
N ILE A 279 -10.92 21.06 12.64
CA ILE A 279 -11.98 22.07 12.65
C ILE A 279 -13.12 21.69 11.70
N PHE A 280 -12.82 21.23 10.50
CA PHE A 280 -13.81 21.02 9.44
C PHE A 280 -14.14 19.57 9.16
N GLY A 281 -13.48 18.62 9.84
CA GLY A 281 -13.64 17.21 9.60
C GLY A 281 -13.07 16.75 8.24
N TYR A 282 -13.12 15.44 8.03
CA TYR A 282 -12.51 14.81 6.85
C TYR A 282 -13.12 15.24 5.52
N GLN A 283 -14.45 15.35 5.47
CA GLN A 283 -15.20 15.67 4.24
C GLN A 283 -14.87 17.07 3.69
N PHE A 284 -14.68 18.04 4.55
CA PHE A 284 -14.38 19.41 4.14
C PHE A 284 -12.95 19.57 3.58
N SER A 285 -12.00 18.82 4.10
CA SER A 285 -10.61 18.82 3.58
C SER A 285 -10.54 18.29 2.14
N GLY A 286 -11.35 17.29 1.79
CA GLY A 286 -11.50 16.79 0.42
C GLY A 286 -12.14 17.82 -0.52
N PHE A 287 -13.14 18.53 -0.05
CA PHE A 287 -13.81 19.60 -0.78
C PHE A 287 -12.87 20.77 -1.10
N LEU A 288 -12.10 21.26 -0.12
CA LEU A 288 -11.09 22.30 -0.34
C LEU A 288 -10.04 21.88 -1.36
N LYS A 289 -9.57 20.63 -1.29
CA LYS A 289 -8.60 20.11 -2.25
C LYS A 289 -9.17 20.09 -3.67
N LYS A 290 -10.43 19.72 -3.85
CA LYS A 290 -11.13 19.72 -5.14
C LYS A 290 -11.27 21.13 -5.74
N LEU A 291 -11.46 22.17 -4.89
CA LEU A 291 -11.48 23.58 -5.31
C LEU A 291 -10.12 24.10 -5.76
N PHE A 292 -9.03 23.66 -5.12
CA PHE A 292 -7.68 24.13 -5.44
C PHE A 292 -6.99 23.34 -6.56
N THR A 293 -7.40 22.10 -6.85
CA THR A 293 -6.84 21.29 -7.94
C THR A 293 -7.53 21.53 -9.30
N LYS A 294 -8.71 22.15 -9.34
CA LYS A 294 -9.41 22.53 -10.60
C LYS A 294 -8.88 23.79 -11.27
N LYS A 295 -7.78 24.37 -10.83
CA LYS A 295 -7.20 25.61 -11.36
C LYS A 295 -5.80 25.42 -11.95
N ASN A 296 -5.52 24.26 -12.56
CA ASN A 296 -4.36 24.13 -13.45
C ASN A 296 -4.76 23.32 -14.68
#